data_9d399ae5a491fa9c6f04c81e0f57bd76
#
_entry.id   9d399ae5a491fa9c6f04c81e0f57bd76
#
_cell.length_a   1.000
_cell.length_b   1.000
_cell.length_c   1.000
_cell.angle_alpha   90.00
_cell.angle_beta   90.00
_cell.angle_gamma   90.00
#
_symmetry.space_group_name_H-M   'P 1'
#
loop_
_entity.id
_entity.type
_entity.pdbx_description
1 polymer ?
#
loop_
_entity_poly.entity_id
_entity_poly.type
_entity_poly.pdbx_seq_one_letter_code
_entity_poly.pdbx_strand_id
1 'polypeptide(L)'
;MDLTKIKNKIKYSPTWKRRIHHLMFCNARPRLWVKWFLNPLVFHHGKKAVIRRQTVMNVSPINQFRLGTHSTIEEYTIVDNGVGDVLIGDYTRIGLRSTIIGPVQIGNHVILAQNITISGLNHHYENPQLPIHQQGVA
;
A
#
# COMPACT_ATOMS: atom_id res chain seq x y z
N MET A 1 15.20 -8.13 21.54
CA MET A 1 15.58 -8.06 20.10
C MET A 1 14.91 -6.83 19.51
N ASP A 2 15.69 -5.85 19.07
CA ASP A 2 15.15 -4.55 18.65
C ASP A 2 14.55 -4.66 17.23
N LEU A 3 13.22 -4.76 17.17
CA LEU A 3 12.44 -4.90 15.93
C LEU A 3 12.67 -3.72 14.98
N THR A 4 12.98 -2.54 15.49
CA THR A 4 13.24 -1.34 14.71
C THR A 4 14.55 -1.46 13.92
N LYS A 5 15.59 -2.02 14.52
CA LYS A 5 16.87 -2.29 13.84
C LYS A 5 16.72 -3.34 12.74
N ILE A 6 15.91 -4.38 12.98
CA ILE A 6 15.62 -5.41 11.98
C ILE A 6 14.84 -4.81 10.80
N LYS A 7 13.80 -4.03 11.07
CA LYS A 7 13.00 -3.32 10.06
C LYS A 7 13.88 -2.42 9.17
N ASN A 8 14.75 -1.65 9.78
CA ASN A 8 15.67 -0.78 9.06
C ASN A 8 16.67 -1.56 8.21
N LYS A 9 17.25 -2.64 8.73
CA LYS A 9 18.18 -3.51 7.98
C LYS A 9 17.52 -4.13 6.75
N ILE A 10 16.25 -4.52 6.86
CA ILE A 10 15.46 -5.06 5.74
C ILE A 10 15.16 -3.95 4.73
N LYS A 11 14.73 -2.78 5.19
CA LYS A 11 14.36 -1.64 4.34
C LYS A 11 15.52 -1.15 3.46
N TYR A 12 16.75 -1.20 3.98
CA TYR A 12 17.93 -0.67 3.28
C TYR A 12 18.80 -1.72 2.58
N SER A 13 18.51 -3.02 2.71
CA SER A 13 19.28 -4.08 2.03
C SER A 13 18.53 -4.63 0.82
N PRO A 14 19.00 -4.41 -0.42
CA PRO A 14 18.33 -4.89 -1.63
C PRO A 14 18.14 -6.41 -1.65
N THR A 15 19.14 -7.16 -1.18
CA THR A 15 19.13 -8.63 -1.16
C THR A 15 18.09 -9.19 -0.20
N TRP A 16 18.01 -8.64 1.03
CA TRP A 16 17.02 -9.04 2.01
C TRP A 16 15.62 -8.61 1.60
N LYS A 17 15.47 -7.41 1.04
CA LYS A 17 14.20 -6.90 0.52
C LYS A 17 13.64 -7.84 -0.55
N ARG A 18 14.48 -8.29 -1.49
CA ARG A 18 14.11 -9.23 -2.55
C ARG A 18 13.70 -10.60 -2.00
N ARG A 19 14.45 -11.18 -1.04
CA ARG A 19 14.13 -12.48 -0.42
C ARG A 19 12.80 -12.43 0.34
N ILE A 20 12.61 -11.41 1.16
CA ILE A 20 11.37 -11.23 1.91
C ILE A 20 10.19 -10.99 0.98
N HIS A 21 10.38 -10.18 -0.06
CA HIS A 21 9.37 -9.97 -1.08
C HIS A 21 8.93 -11.30 -1.73
N HIS A 22 9.85 -12.15 -2.16
CA HIS A 22 9.51 -13.47 -2.71
C HIS A 22 8.79 -14.39 -1.73
N LEU A 23 9.12 -14.29 -0.42
CA LEU A 23 8.44 -15.07 0.60
C LEU A 23 6.99 -14.57 0.83
N MET A 24 6.79 -13.27 0.80
CA MET A 24 5.51 -12.64 1.14
C MET A 24 4.56 -12.47 -0.05
N PHE A 25 5.09 -12.36 -1.25
CA PHE A 25 4.33 -12.09 -2.46
C PHE A 25 4.40 -13.24 -3.47
N CYS A 26 3.32 -13.41 -4.21
CA CYS A 26 3.21 -14.28 -5.36
C CYS A 26 2.48 -13.52 -6.47
N ASN A 27 3.09 -13.41 -7.65
CA ASN A 27 2.51 -12.68 -8.78
C ASN A 27 2.05 -11.26 -8.41
N ALA A 28 2.93 -10.49 -7.78
CA ALA A 28 2.69 -9.13 -7.31
C ALA A 28 1.56 -8.97 -6.26
N ARG A 29 1.10 -10.06 -5.64
CA ARG A 29 0.06 -10.05 -4.61
C ARG A 29 0.56 -10.65 -3.31
N PRO A 30 0.15 -10.12 -2.14
CA PRO A 30 0.46 -10.73 -0.86
C PRO A 30 -0.12 -12.14 -0.77
N ARG A 31 0.67 -13.09 -0.30
CA ARG A 31 0.21 -14.46 -0.05
C ARG A 31 -0.87 -14.47 1.04
N LEU A 32 -1.74 -15.49 1.04
CA LEU A 32 -2.86 -15.59 1.98
C LEU A 32 -2.40 -15.54 3.45
N TRP A 33 -1.30 -16.21 3.78
CA TRP A 33 -0.76 -16.19 5.13
C TRP A 33 -0.32 -14.79 5.59
N VAL A 34 0.21 -13.96 4.68
CA VAL A 34 0.53 -12.54 4.95
C VAL A 34 -0.73 -11.77 5.27
N LYS A 35 -1.78 -11.95 4.47
CA LYS A 35 -3.08 -11.29 4.68
C LYS A 35 -3.71 -11.67 6.02
N TRP A 36 -3.60 -12.92 6.43
CA TRP A 36 -4.29 -13.42 7.62
C TRP A 36 -3.50 -13.24 8.92
N PHE A 37 -2.18 -13.34 8.87
CA PHE A 37 -1.35 -13.32 10.08
C PHE A 37 -0.52 -12.05 10.26
N LEU A 38 0.01 -11.47 9.19
CA LEU A 38 0.87 -10.29 9.31
C LEU A 38 0.09 -8.98 9.19
N ASN A 39 -0.82 -8.88 8.23
CA ASN A 39 -1.54 -7.65 7.99
C ASN A 39 -2.36 -7.17 9.19
N PRO A 40 -3.09 -8.03 9.93
CA PRO A 40 -3.83 -7.60 11.12
C PRO A 40 -2.95 -6.99 12.22
N LEU A 41 -1.67 -7.38 12.27
CA LEU A 41 -0.72 -6.88 13.28
C LEU A 41 -0.13 -5.50 12.93
N VAL A 42 -0.16 -5.14 11.65
CA VAL A 42 0.51 -3.91 11.15
C VAL A 42 -0.43 -2.91 10.52
N PHE A 43 -1.67 -3.30 10.26
CA PHE A 43 -2.68 -2.38 9.75
C PHE A 43 -3.22 -1.51 10.88
N HIS A 44 -3.12 -0.22 10.69
CA HIS A 44 -3.72 0.73 11.60
C HIS A 44 -5.13 1.08 11.13
N HIS A 45 -6.12 0.48 11.79
CA HIS A 45 -7.53 0.79 11.61
C HIS A 45 -8.00 1.72 12.71
N GLY A 46 -8.46 2.89 12.35
CA GLY A 46 -9.13 3.80 13.26
C GLY A 46 -10.48 3.23 13.76
N LYS A 47 -10.99 3.79 14.84
CA LYS A 47 -12.30 3.40 15.39
C LYS A 47 -13.39 3.60 14.32
N LYS A 48 -14.24 2.60 14.11
CA LYS A 48 -15.31 2.61 13.10
C LYS A 48 -14.82 2.82 11.64
N ALA A 49 -13.55 2.55 11.37
CA ALA A 49 -13.07 2.49 10.00
C ALA A 49 -13.66 1.27 9.28
N VAL A 50 -14.02 1.42 8.02
CA VAL A 50 -14.69 0.39 7.22
C VAL A 50 -13.95 0.16 5.91
N ILE A 51 -13.58 -1.07 5.66
CA ILE A 51 -13.15 -1.54 4.34
C ILE A 51 -14.25 -2.47 3.83
N ARG A 52 -14.88 -2.08 2.73
CA ARG A 52 -15.99 -2.85 2.16
C ARG A 52 -15.52 -4.16 1.56
N ARG A 53 -16.45 -5.12 1.43
CA ARG A 53 -16.16 -6.41 0.76
C ARG A 53 -15.72 -6.15 -0.68
N GLN A 54 -14.95 -7.08 -1.23
CA GLN A 54 -14.42 -6.99 -2.60
C GLN A 54 -13.41 -5.84 -2.84
N THR A 55 -13.00 -5.10 -1.81
CA THR A 55 -11.84 -4.23 -1.88
C THR A 55 -10.57 -5.09 -2.02
N VAL A 56 -9.73 -4.76 -2.99
CA VAL A 56 -8.46 -5.46 -3.22
C VAL A 56 -7.36 -4.81 -2.39
N MET A 57 -7.03 -5.43 -1.26
CA MET A 57 -5.97 -4.97 -0.37
C MET A 57 -4.65 -5.66 -0.71
N ASN A 58 -3.86 -5.06 -1.59
CA ASN A 58 -2.47 -5.45 -1.91
C ASN A 58 -1.49 -4.81 -0.94
N VAL A 59 -1.78 -4.94 0.33
CA VAL A 59 -1.03 -4.27 1.40
C VAL A 59 -0.10 -5.26 2.07
N SER A 60 1.12 -4.81 2.32
CA SER A 60 2.18 -5.59 2.95
C SER A 60 2.71 -4.87 4.19
N PRO A 61 3.29 -5.61 5.15
CA PRO A 61 3.86 -5.02 6.35
C PRO A 61 5.20 -4.31 6.14
N ILE A 62 5.72 -4.25 4.89
CA ILE A 62 6.98 -3.57 4.56
C ILE A 62 6.80 -2.06 4.65
N ASN A 63 5.69 -1.55 4.15
CA ASN A 63 5.31 -0.15 4.23
C ASN A 63 4.09 0.03 5.12
N GLN A 64 3.81 1.26 5.53
CA GLN A 64 2.68 1.54 6.40
C GLN A 64 1.36 1.53 5.61
N PHE A 65 0.33 1.04 6.26
CA PHE A 65 -1.05 1.27 5.86
C PHE A 65 -1.84 1.78 7.05
N ARG A 66 -2.51 2.91 6.88
CA ARG A 66 -3.38 3.49 7.89
C ARG A 66 -4.70 3.92 7.25
N LEU A 67 -5.80 3.50 7.87
CA LEU A 67 -7.13 4.02 7.61
C LEU A 67 -7.64 4.70 8.87
N GLY A 68 -7.92 5.99 8.79
CA GLY A 68 -8.32 6.83 9.91
C GLY A 68 -9.71 6.48 10.48
N THR A 69 -10.01 7.09 11.62
CA THR A 69 -11.28 6.93 12.34
C THR A 69 -12.47 7.37 11.48
N HIS A 70 -13.55 6.58 11.49
CA HIS A 70 -14.77 6.83 10.70
C HIS A 70 -14.54 6.94 9.18
N SER A 71 -13.42 6.44 8.66
CA SER A 71 -13.12 6.47 7.24
C SER A 71 -13.58 5.20 6.54
N THR A 72 -13.91 5.31 5.26
CA THR A 72 -14.47 4.20 4.48
C THR A 72 -13.74 4.05 3.16
N ILE A 73 -13.38 2.81 2.84
CA ILE A 73 -12.95 2.39 1.49
C ILE A 73 -14.08 1.56 0.89
N GLU A 74 -14.63 2.02 -0.23
CA GLU A 74 -15.75 1.37 -0.89
C GLU A 74 -15.32 0.17 -1.74
N GLU A 75 -16.33 -0.58 -2.22
CA GLU A 75 -16.18 -1.83 -2.94
C GLU A 75 -15.34 -1.65 -4.22
N TYR A 76 -14.66 -2.73 -4.62
CA TYR A 76 -13.84 -2.81 -5.82
C TYR A 76 -12.69 -1.81 -5.91
N THR A 77 -12.41 -1.11 -4.82
CA THR A 77 -11.26 -0.23 -4.70
C THR A 77 -9.99 -1.07 -4.56
N ILE A 78 -8.91 -0.65 -5.21
CA ILE A 78 -7.59 -1.27 -5.09
C ILE A 78 -6.72 -0.37 -4.22
N VAL A 79 -6.13 -0.95 -3.18
CA VAL A 79 -5.15 -0.27 -2.32
C VAL A 79 -3.84 -1.05 -2.36
N ASP A 80 -2.77 -0.39 -2.76
CA ASP A 80 -1.45 -0.99 -2.89
C ASP A 80 -0.39 -0.12 -2.19
N ASN A 81 0.31 -0.70 -1.21
CA ASN A 81 1.44 -0.06 -0.52
C ASN A 81 2.79 -0.72 -0.85
N GLY A 82 2.86 -1.48 -1.94
CA GLY A 82 4.07 -2.22 -2.29
C GLY A 82 5.28 -1.32 -2.52
N VAL A 83 5.09 -0.10 -2.98
CA VAL A 83 6.16 0.86 -3.29
C VAL A 83 6.35 1.90 -2.21
N GLY A 84 5.31 2.24 -1.46
CA GLY A 84 5.35 3.24 -0.40
C GLY A 84 4.13 3.23 0.49
N ASP A 85 4.16 4.05 1.53
CA ASP A 85 3.11 4.13 2.52
C ASP A 85 1.78 4.61 1.93
N VAL A 86 0.66 4.08 2.42
CA VAL A 86 -0.69 4.59 2.14
C VAL A 86 -1.32 5.02 3.45
N LEU A 87 -1.45 6.33 3.62
CA LEU A 87 -1.97 6.94 4.84
C LEU A 87 -3.27 7.69 4.51
N ILE A 88 -4.38 7.21 5.07
CA ILE A 88 -5.71 7.82 4.89
C ILE A 88 -6.16 8.37 6.23
N GLY A 89 -6.50 9.65 6.24
CA GLY A 89 -6.93 10.38 7.44
C GLY A 89 -8.32 10.00 7.93
N ASP A 90 -8.76 10.72 8.96
CA ASP A 90 -10.04 10.50 9.62
C ASP A 90 -11.21 11.08 8.81
N TYR A 91 -12.41 10.49 8.95
CA TYR A 91 -13.64 10.93 8.28
C TYR A 91 -13.49 11.06 6.76
N THR A 92 -12.66 10.21 6.17
CA THR A 92 -12.35 10.23 4.74
C THR A 92 -13.03 9.06 4.03
N ARG A 93 -13.57 9.34 2.85
CA ARG A 93 -14.24 8.34 2.03
C ARG A 93 -13.54 8.17 0.68
N ILE A 94 -13.16 6.95 0.39
CA ILE A 94 -12.63 6.56 -0.92
C ILE A 94 -13.76 5.89 -1.69
N GLY A 95 -14.15 6.51 -2.79
CA GLY A 95 -15.28 6.05 -3.59
C GLY A 95 -14.99 4.76 -4.36
N LEU A 96 -16.07 4.15 -4.77
CA LEU A 96 -16.15 2.87 -5.49
C LEU A 96 -15.16 2.79 -6.66
N ARG A 97 -14.53 1.61 -6.86
CA ARG A 97 -13.64 1.32 -7.99
C ARG A 97 -12.43 2.27 -8.12
N SER A 98 -12.04 2.91 -7.05
CA SER A 98 -10.85 3.75 -7.06
C SER A 98 -9.56 2.93 -6.94
N THR A 99 -8.44 3.51 -7.33
CA THR A 99 -7.12 2.87 -7.22
C THR A 99 -6.18 3.80 -6.46
N ILE A 100 -5.61 3.31 -5.35
CA ILE A 100 -4.68 4.07 -4.51
C ILE A 100 -3.36 3.29 -4.44
N ILE A 101 -2.31 3.85 -5.02
CA ILE A 101 -0.96 3.25 -5.05
C ILE A 101 0.00 4.18 -4.31
N GLY A 102 0.61 3.68 -3.23
CA GLY A 102 1.60 4.42 -2.44
C GLY A 102 2.89 4.74 -3.19
N PRO A 103 3.64 5.73 -2.70
CA PRO A 103 3.40 6.52 -1.49
C PRO A 103 2.29 7.57 -1.65
N VAL A 104 1.27 7.53 -0.80
CA VAL A 104 0.12 8.46 -0.84
C VAL A 104 -0.32 8.83 0.57
N GLN A 105 -0.55 10.12 0.78
CA GLN A 105 -1.18 10.62 2.00
C GLN A 105 -2.45 11.39 1.65
N ILE A 106 -3.59 10.92 2.15
CA ILE A 106 -4.91 11.56 2.01
C ILE A 106 -5.27 12.12 3.38
N GLY A 107 -5.63 13.40 3.43
CA GLY A 107 -5.96 14.11 4.66
C GLY A 107 -7.26 13.66 5.31
N ASN A 108 -7.67 14.39 6.36
CA ASN A 108 -8.95 14.18 7.03
C ASN A 108 -10.09 14.85 6.26
N HIS A 109 -11.31 14.33 6.43
CA HIS A 109 -12.54 14.90 5.86
C HIS A 109 -12.52 15.02 4.32
N VAL A 110 -11.79 14.12 3.66
CA VAL A 110 -11.72 14.05 2.20
C VAL A 110 -12.77 13.09 1.66
N ILE A 111 -13.45 13.49 0.59
CA ILE A 111 -14.35 12.62 -0.18
C ILE A 111 -13.78 12.50 -1.59
N LEU A 112 -13.33 11.31 -1.94
CA LEU A 112 -12.99 10.97 -3.32
C LEU A 112 -14.22 10.35 -3.99
N ALA A 113 -14.54 10.84 -5.18
CA ALA A 113 -15.57 10.26 -6.00
C ALA A 113 -15.20 8.84 -6.47
N GLN A 114 -16.06 8.21 -7.26
CA GLN A 114 -15.82 6.90 -7.83
C GLN A 114 -14.81 6.96 -8.99
N ASN A 115 -14.15 5.83 -9.24
CA ASN A 115 -13.21 5.67 -10.36
C ASN A 115 -12.02 6.65 -10.34
N ILE A 116 -11.57 7.05 -9.17
CA ILE A 116 -10.40 7.91 -9.02
C ILE A 116 -9.13 7.06 -8.96
N THR A 117 -8.09 7.45 -9.68
CA THR A 117 -6.77 6.86 -9.56
C THR A 117 -5.81 7.87 -8.95
N ILE A 118 -5.19 7.50 -7.84
CA ILE A 118 -4.10 8.22 -7.19
C ILE A 118 -2.90 7.29 -7.14
N SER A 119 -1.82 7.68 -7.79
CA SER A 119 -0.54 6.98 -7.75
C SER A 119 0.54 7.94 -7.31
N GLY A 120 1.24 7.58 -6.23
CA GLY A 120 2.45 8.26 -5.81
C GLY A 120 3.71 7.73 -6.52
N LEU A 121 3.53 6.84 -7.49
CA LEU A 121 4.61 6.23 -8.26
C LEU A 121 4.58 6.71 -9.69
N ASN A 122 5.75 7.08 -10.20
CA ASN A 122 5.99 7.28 -11.62
C ASN A 122 7.19 6.45 -12.07
N HIS A 123 7.21 5.99 -13.31
CA HIS A 123 8.39 5.36 -13.88
C HIS A 123 9.28 6.41 -14.53
N HIS A 124 10.60 6.26 -14.36
CA HIS A 124 11.55 7.00 -15.19
C HIS A 124 11.44 6.52 -16.64
N TYR A 125 11.42 7.45 -17.58
CA TYR A 125 11.26 7.20 -19.02
C TYR A 125 12.19 8.04 -19.88
N GLU A 126 13.10 8.76 -19.25
CA GLU A 126 13.95 9.79 -19.92
C GLU A 126 15.00 9.17 -20.83
N ASN A 127 15.38 7.91 -20.61
CA ASN A 127 16.38 7.23 -21.44
C ASN A 127 15.73 6.35 -22.51
N PRO A 128 15.67 6.79 -23.79
CA PRO A 128 15.04 6.01 -24.85
C PRO A 128 15.81 4.72 -25.24
N GLN A 129 17.04 4.56 -24.76
CA GLN A 129 17.86 3.39 -25.03
C GLN A 129 17.62 2.23 -24.02
N LEU A 130 16.90 2.50 -22.93
CA LEU A 130 16.61 1.51 -21.90
C LEU A 130 15.10 1.25 -21.81
N PRO A 131 14.70 -0.03 -21.67
CA PRO A 131 13.32 -0.37 -21.34
C PRO A 131 12.88 0.31 -20.05
N ILE A 132 11.63 0.76 -19.96
CA ILE A 132 11.08 1.52 -18.80
C ILE A 132 11.29 0.76 -17.48
N HIS A 133 11.11 -0.57 -17.47
CA HIS A 133 11.27 -1.39 -16.26
C HIS A 133 12.71 -1.43 -15.72
N GLN A 134 13.70 -1.00 -16.50
CA GLN A 134 15.11 -0.92 -16.09
C GLN A 134 15.51 0.48 -15.62
N GLN A 135 14.68 1.47 -15.85
CA GLN A 135 15.00 2.86 -15.48
C GLN A 135 14.63 3.20 -14.03
N GLY A 136 13.88 2.32 -13.35
CA GLY A 136 13.46 2.55 -11.98
C GLY A 136 12.19 3.38 -11.87
N VAL A 137 11.95 3.91 -10.68
CA VAL A 137 10.73 4.65 -10.32
C VAL A 137 11.09 5.90 -9.51
N ALA A 138 10.30 6.96 -9.67
CA ALA A 138 10.39 8.20 -8.92
C ALA A 138 9.25 8.29 -7.89
#